data_82216863cde8163340dae7f2b9535b0d
#
_entry.id   82216863cde8163340dae7f2b9535b0d
#
_cell.length_a   1.000
_cell.length_b   1.000
_cell.length_c   1.000
_cell.angle_alpha   90.00
_cell.angle_beta   90.00
_cell.angle_gamma   90.00
#
_symmetry.space_group_name_H-M   'P 1'
#
loop_
_entity.id
_entity.type
_entity.pdbx_description
1 polymer ?
#
loop_
_entity_poly.entity_id
_entity_poly.type
_entity_poly.pdbx_seq_one_letter_code
_entity_poly.pdbx_strand_id
1 'polypeptide(L)'
;MSTTVQPTGVVPAGQTGSSGGSTMPSASALQNEFLQLLTTQLQYQDPLQPVDGTQFTSQLAQFSQLEQLSNLNTSMGSLSNNVMASNMIGKYVTTSSGDTARVTGVSFQNNQTSLVLSDNTTVSMSDITEIKNTQ
;
A
#
# COMPACT_ATOMS: atom_id res chain seq x y z
N MET A 1 7.28 -24.73 61.20
CA MET A 1 6.52 -23.54 60.81
C MET A 1 7.23 -22.91 59.60
N SER A 2 6.78 -23.28 58.40
CA SER A 2 7.38 -22.77 57.13
C SER A 2 6.41 -21.76 56.53
N THR A 3 6.82 -20.52 56.51
CA THR A 3 6.09 -19.42 55.85
C THR A 3 6.44 -19.36 54.37
N THR A 4 5.51 -19.68 53.52
CA THR A 4 5.60 -19.54 52.06
C THR A 4 5.36 -18.08 51.69
N VAL A 5 6.35 -17.43 51.10
CA VAL A 5 6.20 -16.11 50.54
C VAL A 5 5.75 -16.26 49.08
N GLN A 6 4.56 -15.74 48.77
CA GLN A 6 4.00 -15.68 47.43
C GLN A 6 4.52 -14.41 46.72
N PRO A 7 5.06 -14.48 45.52
CA PRO A 7 5.39 -13.28 44.77
C PRO A 7 4.13 -12.73 44.09
N THR A 8 3.80 -11.52 44.46
CA THR A 8 2.75 -10.67 43.87
C THR A 8 3.14 -10.17 42.47
N GLY A 9 2.15 -10.31 41.54
CA GLY A 9 1.87 -9.27 40.56
C GLY A 9 2.82 -9.11 39.40
N VAL A 10 2.64 -9.93 38.37
CA VAL A 10 3.05 -9.55 37.01
C VAL A 10 1.98 -8.59 36.46
N VAL A 11 2.33 -7.33 36.31
CA VAL A 11 1.56 -6.31 35.57
C VAL A 11 1.66 -6.66 34.08
N PRO A 12 0.58 -6.83 33.32
CA PRO A 12 0.69 -6.98 31.88
C PRO A 12 1.15 -5.65 31.28
N ALA A 13 2.27 -5.72 30.56
CA ALA A 13 2.79 -4.60 29.80
C ALA A 13 1.76 -4.09 28.81
N GLY A 14 1.57 -2.77 28.84
CA GLY A 14 0.59 -2.03 28.09
C GLY A 14 0.54 -2.37 26.60
N GLN A 15 -0.67 -2.45 26.11
CA GLN A 15 -1.00 -2.32 24.70
C GLN A 15 -0.31 -1.09 24.11
N THR A 16 0.65 -1.33 23.24
CA THR A 16 1.17 -0.28 22.37
C THR A 16 0.05 0.13 21.44
N GLY A 17 -0.34 1.39 21.59
CA GLY A 17 -1.37 2.03 20.82
C GLY A 17 -1.19 1.81 19.32
N SER A 18 -2.29 1.45 18.70
CA SER A 18 -2.51 1.50 17.26
C SER A 18 -2.00 2.86 16.74
N SER A 19 -0.94 2.79 15.96
CA SER A 19 -0.45 3.90 15.15
C SER A 19 -1.58 4.30 14.22
N GLY A 20 -2.32 5.34 14.58
CA GLY A 20 -3.29 5.97 13.69
C GLY A 20 -2.53 6.45 12.45
N GLY A 21 -2.60 5.69 11.37
CA GLY A 21 -2.15 6.14 10.08
C GLY A 21 -2.94 7.39 9.73
N SER A 22 -2.28 8.55 9.74
CA SER A 22 -2.82 9.77 9.18
C SER A 22 -2.99 9.52 7.68
N THR A 23 -4.17 9.06 7.30
CA THR A 23 -4.57 9.03 5.89
C THR A 23 -4.61 10.46 5.42
N MET A 24 -3.56 10.88 4.70
CA MET A 24 -3.61 12.15 4.00
C MET A 24 -4.81 12.12 3.04
N PRO A 25 -5.67 13.14 3.07
CA PRO A 25 -6.80 13.20 2.14
C PRO A 25 -6.26 13.14 0.71
N SER A 26 -6.94 12.37 -0.14
CA SER A 26 -6.60 12.29 -1.57
C SER A 26 -6.76 13.67 -2.23
N ALA A 27 -5.99 13.93 -3.29
CA ALA A 27 -6.11 15.19 -4.03
C ALA A 27 -7.55 15.44 -4.51
N SER A 28 -8.29 14.39 -4.82
CA SER A 28 -9.73 14.48 -5.18
C SER A 28 -10.60 14.91 -4.00
N ALA A 29 -10.31 14.46 -2.78
CA ALA A 29 -11.04 14.89 -1.58
C ALA A 29 -10.80 16.38 -1.29
N LEU A 30 -9.54 16.82 -1.37
CA LEU A 30 -9.15 18.23 -1.21
C LEU A 30 -9.78 19.12 -2.30
N GLN A 31 -9.86 18.63 -3.54
CA GLN A 31 -10.50 19.34 -4.64
C GLN A 31 -11.99 19.53 -4.40
N ASN A 32 -12.69 18.51 -3.94
CA ASN A 32 -14.11 18.60 -3.62
C ASN A 32 -14.38 19.57 -2.46
N GLU A 33 -13.57 19.53 -1.41
CA GLU A 33 -13.66 20.45 -0.28
C GLU A 33 -13.41 21.90 -0.72
N PHE A 34 -12.41 22.11 -1.60
CA PHE A 34 -12.14 23.42 -2.19
C PHE A 34 -13.32 23.95 -3.01
N LEU A 35 -13.91 23.12 -3.89
CA LEU A 35 -15.07 23.52 -4.70
C LEU A 35 -16.27 23.87 -3.81
N GLN A 36 -16.45 23.15 -2.70
CA GLN A 36 -17.50 23.45 -1.74
C GLN A 36 -17.25 24.77 -1.02
N LEU A 37 -16.01 25.04 -0.60
CA LEU A 37 -15.61 26.31 0.00
C LEU A 37 -15.77 27.49 -0.99
N LEU A 38 -15.35 27.30 -2.25
CA LEU A 38 -15.48 28.29 -3.31
C LEU A 38 -16.95 28.63 -3.56
N THR A 39 -17.82 27.63 -3.62
CA THR A 39 -19.27 27.82 -3.82
C THR A 39 -19.87 28.57 -2.65
N THR A 40 -19.48 28.25 -1.43
CA THR A 40 -19.95 28.96 -0.23
C THR A 40 -19.44 30.40 -0.19
N GLN A 41 -18.20 30.64 -0.58
CA GLN A 41 -17.62 31.98 -0.65
C GLN A 41 -18.28 32.83 -1.73
N LEU A 42 -18.63 32.27 -2.89
CA LEU A 42 -19.35 32.97 -3.94
C LEU A 42 -20.76 33.43 -3.50
N GLN A 43 -21.39 32.73 -2.54
CA GLN A 43 -22.69 33.11 -2.00
C GLN A 43 -22.62 34.27 -1.00
N TYR A 44 -21.47 34.47 -0.35
CA TYR A 44 -21.31 35.45 0.73
C TYR A 44 -20.26 36.52 0.43
N GLN A 45 -19.62 36.55 -0.74
CA GLN A 45 -18.56 37.50 -1.08
C GLN A 45 -19.10 38.87 -1.40
N ASP A 46 -18.54 39.87 -0.69
CA ASP A 46 -18.55 41.26 -1.10
C ASP A 46 -17.60 41.43 -2.30
N PRO A 47 -18.02 42.00 -3.44
CA PRO A 47 -17.26 42.02 -4.70
C PRO A 47 -15.96 42.84 -4.65
N LEU A 48 -15.62 43.44 -3.50
CA LEU A 48 -14.49 44.36 -3.38
C LEU A 48 -13.18 43.72 -2.84
N GLN A 49 -13.21 42.47 -2.39
CA GLN A 49 -11.98 41.76 -1.95
C GLN A 49 -11.98 40.29 -2.43
N PRO A 50 -11.46 40.00 -3.63
CA PRO A 50 -11.30 38.63 -4.05
C PRO A 50 -10.22 37.96 -3.19
N VAL A 51 -10.57 36.88 -2.48
CA VAL A 51 -9.62 36.04 -1.79
C VAL A 51 -8.74 35.31 -2.81
N ASP A 52 -7.45 35.25 -2.54
CA ASP A 52 -6.40 34.74 -3.42
C ASP A 52 -6.52 33.21 -3.59
N GLY A 53 -7.56 32.76 -4.32
CA GLY A 53 -7.79 31.34 -4.67
C GLY A 53 -6.68 30.75 -5.58
N THR A 54 -5.86 31.62 -6.19
CA THR A 54 -4.79 31.21 -7.11
C THR A 54 -3.67 30.46 -6.41
N GLN A 55 -3.31 30.86 -5.19
CA GLN A 55 -2.27 30.20 -4.42
C GLN A 55 -2.71 28.79 -3.98
N PHE A 56 -3.97 28.64 -3.59
CA PHE A 56 -4.52 27.35 -3.19
C PHE A 56 -4.67 26.40 -4.41
N THR A 57 -5.11 26.93 -5.55
CA THR A 57 -5.18 26.17 -6.81
C THR A 57 -3.79 25.69 -7.25
N SER A 58 -2.76 26.51 -7.08
CA SER A 58 -1.38 26.11 -7.37
C SER A 58 -0.91 24.96 -6.47
N GLN A 59 -1.23 25.00 -5.18
CA GLN A 59 -0.91 23.90 -4.26
C GLN A 59 -1.65 22.61 -4.62
N LEU A 60 -2.94 22.69 -4.96
CA LEU A 60 -3.71 21.53 -5.44
C LEU A 60 -3.11 20.93 -6.71
N ALA A 61 -2.66 21.77 -7.64
CA ALA A 61 -2.00 21.29 -8.85
C ALA A 61 -0.68 20.54 -8.52
N GLN A 62 0.09 21.03 -7.56
CA GLN A 62 1.30 20.34 -7.10
C GLN A 62 0.99 19.01 -6.43
N PHE A 63 -0.04 18.94 -5.57
CA PHE A 63 -0.48 17.67 -4.96
C PHE A 63 -0.98 16.69 -6.01
N SER A 64 -1.76 17.14 -6.99
CA SER A 64 -2.23 16.31 -8.09
C SER A 64 -1.06 15.73 -8.90
N GLN A 65 -0.02 16.52 -9.15
CA GLN A 65 1.20 16.04 -9.82
C GLN A 65 1.93 14.98 -8.99
N LEU A 66 2.06 15.17 -7.67
CA LEU A 66 2.68 14.19 -6.78
C LEU A 66 1.88 12.89 -6.74
N GLU A 67 0.55 12.97 -6.71
CA GLU A 67 -0.32 11.79 -6.77
C GLU A 67 -0.16 11.05 -8.10
N GLN A 68 -0.11 11.75 -9.23
CA GLN A 68 0.14 11.15 -10.53
C GLN A 68 1.51 10.46 -10.60
N LEU A 69 2.56 11.08 -10.05
CA LEU A 69 3.89 10.47 -9.97
C LEU A 69 3.88 9.23 -9.07
N SER A 70 3.17 9.26 -7.95
CA SER A 70 3.00 8.10 -7.07
C SER A 70 2.29 6.95 -7.77
N ASN A 71 1.20 7.25 -8.49
CA ASN A 71 0.46 6.26 -9.29
C ASN A 71 1.32 5.67 -10.41
N LEU A 72 2.13 6.50 -11.08
CA LEU A 72 3.05 6.05 -12.11
C LEU A 72 4.11 5.12 -11.51
N ASN A 73 4.68 5.47 -10.35
CA ASN A 73 5.66 4.63 -9.67
C ASN A 73 5.08 3.27 -9.26
N THR A 74 3.86 3.25 -8.74
CA THR A 74 3.13 2.00 -8.41
C THR A 74 2.88 1.17 -9.67
N SER A 75 2.47 1.80 -10.77
CA SER A 75 2.23 1.11 -12.04
C SER A 75 3.52 0.51 -12.62
N MET A 76 4.64 1.23 -12.53
CA MET A 76 5.95 0.73 -12.93
C MET A 76 6.40 -0.45 -12.07
N GLY A 77 6.18 -0.41 -10.76
CA GLY A 77 6.43 -1.54 -9.86
C GLY A 77 5.63 -2.78 -10.26
N SER A 78 4.34 -2.61 -10.54
CA SER A 78 3.48 -3.69 -11.00
C SER A 78 3.94 -4.28 -12.34
N LEU A 79 4.32 -3.44 -13.29
CA LEU A 79 4.85 -3.89 -14.58
C LEU A 79 6.13 -4.71 -14.42
N SER A 80 7.05 -4.24 -13.58
CA SER A 80 8.28 -4.96 -13.26
C SER A 80 7.98 -6.33 -12.66
N ASN A 81 7.08 -6.40 -11.69
CA ASN A 81 6.68 -7.68 -11.08
C ASN A 81 6.03 -8.62 -12.10
N ASN A 82 5.21 -8.11 -13.01
CA ASN A 82 4.57 -8.92 -14.06
C ASN A 82 5.60 -9.53 -15.01
N VAL A 83 6.59 -8.75 -15.42
CA VAL A 83 7.68 -9.24 -16.29
C VAL A 83 8.53 -10.28 -15.55
N MET A 84 8.88 -10.01 -14.28
CA MET A 84 9.65 -10.97 -13.48
C MET A 84 8.88 -12.27 -13.28
N ALA A 85 7.60 -12.21 -12.92
CA ALA A 85 6.76 -13.38 -12.75
C ALA A 85 6.64 -14.22 -14.03
N SER A 86 6.46 -13.56 -15.17
CA SER A 86 6.38 -14.25 -16.47
C SER A 86 7.67 -15.01 -16.80
N ASN A 87 8.83 -14.45 -16.43
CA ASN A 87 10.13 -15.10 -16.61
C ASN A 87 10.37 -16.29 -15.65
N MET A 88 9.53 -16.44 -14.63
CA MET A 88 9.61 -17.57 -13.69
C MET A 88 8.84 -18.81 -14.18
N ILE A 89 7.95 -18.66 -15.17
CA ILE A 89 7.20 -19.80 -15.72
C ILE A 89 8.16 -20.89 -16.20
N GLY A 90 7.95 -22.10 -15.75
CA GLY A 90 8.76 -23.28 -16.07
C GLY A 90 9.97 -23.47 -15.15
N LYS A 91 10.31 -22.52 -14.33
CA LYS A 91 11.40 -22.60 -13.33
C LYS A 91 10.90 -23.19 -12.02
N TYR A 92 11.82 -23.64 -11.20
CA TYR A 92 11.56 -24.06 -9.84
C TYR A 92 11.80 -22.89 -8.89
N VAL A 93 10.88 -22.69 -7.96
CA VAL A 93 10.97 -21.66 -6.92
C VAL A 93 10.90 -22.31 -5.56
N THR A 94 11.66 -21.77 -4.62
CA THR A 94 11.61 -22.16 -3.20
C THR A 94 10.91 -21.03 -2.44
N THR A 95 9.90 -21.40 -1.68
CA THR A 95 9.13 -20.45 -0.86
C THR A 95 9.81 -20.21 0.49
N SER A 96 9.34 -19.19 1.21
CA SER A 96 9.80 -18.91 2.60
C SER A 96 9.48 -20.03 3.59
N SER A 97 8.51 -20.90 3.28
CA SER A 97 8.21 -22.13 4.03
C SER A 97 9.23 -23.25 3.77
N GLY A 98 10.07 -23.12 2.75
CA GLY A 98 11.06 -24.12 2.36
C GLY A 98 10.58 -25.10 1.27
N ASP A 99 9.35 -24.98 0.83
CA ASP A 99 8.79 -25.81 -0.22
C ASP A 99 9.32 -25.40 -1.60
N THR A 100 9.72 -26.39 -2.39
CA THR A 100 10.21 -26.16 -3.75
C THR A 100 9.22 -26.76 -4.77
N ALA A 101 8.72 -25.94 -5.67
CA ALA A 101 7.79 -26.35 -6.70
C ALA A 101 8.05 -25.63 -8.03
N ARG A 102 7.57 -26.22 -9.13
CA ARG A 102 7.69 -25.61 -10.46
C ARG A 102 6.59 -24.60 -10.68
N VAL A 103 6.93 -23.44 -11.23
CA VAL A 103 5.95 -22.42 -11.65
C VAL A 103 5.28 -22.87 -12.94
N THR A 104 3.96 -23.02 -12.91
CA THR A 104 3.12 -23.44 -14.06
C THR A 104 2.40 -22.27 -14.70
N GLY A 105 2.20 -21.17 -13.96
CA GLY A 105 1.51 -20.00 -14.44
C GLY A 105 1.68 -18.79 -13.53
N VAL A 106 1.09 -17.68 -13.96
CA VAL A 106 1.03 -16.43 -13.22
C VAL A 106 -0.42 -15.98 -13.11
N SER A 107 -0.82 -15.55 -11.94
CA SER A 107 -2.15 -15.02 -11.67
C SER A 107 -2.07 -13.52 -11.34
N PHE A 108 -2.96 -12.75 -11.94
CA PHE A 108 -3.08 -11.31 -11.72
C PHE A 108 -4.45 -11.04 -11.10
N GLN A 109 -4.48 -10.76 -9.82
CA GLN A 109 -5.72 -10.45 -9.10
C GLN A 109 -5.52 -9.26 -8.18
N ASN A 110 -6.48 -8.36 -8.15
CA ASN A 110 -6.47 -7.18 -7.26
C ASN A 110 -5.16 -6.37 -7.33
N ASN A 111 -4.63 -6.16 -8.52
CA ASN A 111 -3.36 -5.48 -8.76
C ASN A 111 -2.13 -6.18 -8.11
N GLN A 112 -2.26 -7.44 -7.73
CA GLN A 112 -1.18 -8.27 -7.20
C GLN A 112 -0.82 -9.38 -8.17
N THR A 113 0.49 -9.61 -8.32
CA THR A 113 1.03 -10.69 -9.14
C THR A 113 1.41 -11.84 -8.24
N SER A 114 0.89 -13.02 -8.54
CA SER A 114 1.15 -14.26 -7.82
C SER A 114 1.58 -15.36 -8.77
N LEU A 115 2.40 -16.27 -8.29
CA LEU A 115 2.83 -17.45 -9.05
C LEU A 115 1.91 -18.64 -8.76
N VAL A 116 1.53 -19.37 -9.79
CA VAL A 116 0.82 -20.63 -9.67
C VAL A 116 1.83 -21.77 -9.77
N LEU A 117 1.87 -22.62 -8.75
CA LEU A 117 2.81 -23.73 -8.65
C LEU A 117 2.22 -25.03 -9.20
N SER A 118 3.06 -26.04 -9.39
CA SER A 118 2.67 -27.34 -9.95
C SER A 118 1.73 -28.16 -9.08
N ASP A 119 1.66 -27.85 -7.81
CA ASP A 119 0.70 -28.39 -6.83
C ASP A 119 -0.62 -27.62 -6.77
N ASN A 120 -0.81 -26.68 -7.69
CA ASN A 120 -1.98 -25.78 -7.77
C ASN A 120 -2.06 -24.75 -6.63
N THR A 121 -1.02 -24.60 -5.83
CA THR A 121 -0.95 -23.50 -4.83
C THR A 121 -0.57 -22.18 -5.51
N THR A 122 -1.00 -21.08 -4.90
CA THR A 122 -0.68 -19.73 -5.36
C THR A 122 0.16 -19.03 -4.28
N VAL A 123 1.33 -18.53 -4.68
CA VAL A 123 2.27 -17.84 -3.78
C VAL A 123 2.57 -16.43 -4.26
N SER A 124 2.79 -15.53 -3.32
CA SER A 124 3.20 -14.16 -3.64
C SER A 124 4.64 -14.12 -4.12
N MET A 125 4.97 -13.14 -4.97
CA MET A 125 6.36 -12.88 -5.37
C MET A 125 7.28 -12.59 -4.17
N SER A 126 6.74 -12.00 -3.10
CA SER A 126 7.49 -11.71 -1.87
C SER A 126 7.87 -12.94 -1.06
N ASP A 127 7.19 -14.06 -1.27
CA ASP A 127 7.41 -15.30 -0.53
C ASP A 127 8.44 -16.21 -1.21
N ILE A 128 8.99 -15.80 -2.35
CA ILE A 128 10.01 -16.55 -3.07
C ILE A 128 11.39 -16.18 -2.51
N THR A 129 12.12 -17.19 -2.08
CA THR A 129 13.48 -17.04 -1.54
C THR A 129 14.57 -17.46 -2.53
N GLU A 130 14.25 -18.38 -3.44
CA GLU A 130 15.22 -18.89 -4.41
C GLU A 130 14.55 -19.28 -5.72
N ILE A 131 15.27 -19.12 -6.84
CA ILE A 131 14.82 -19.52 -8.18
C ILE A 131 15.88 -20.40 -8.81
N LYS A 132 15.47 -21.57 -9.33
CA LYS A 132 16.34 -22.53 -10.04
C LYS A 132 15.78 -22.85 -11.42
N ASN A 133 16.65 -23.12 -12.37
CA ASN A 133 16.25 -23.57 -13.70
C ASN A 133 15.84 -25.05 -13.73
N THR A 134 16.39 -25.84 -12.82
CA THR A 134 16.13 -27.30 -12.65
C THR A 134 15.94 -27.59 -11.16
N GLN A 135 15.29 -28.73 -10.88
CA GLN A 135 15.14 -29.27 -9.52
C GLN A 135 16.49 -29.80 -9.01
#